data_aa6623bc6510d2dd8d8c11088d3681cc
#
_entry.id   aa6623bc6510d2dd8d8c11088d3681cc
#
_cell.length_a   1.000
_cell.length_b   1.000
_cell.length_c   1.000
_cell.angle_alpha   90.00
_cell.angle_beta   90.00
_cell.angle_gamma   90.00
#
_symmetry.space_group_name_H-M   'P 1'
#
loop_
_entity.id
_entity.type
_entity.pdbx_description
1 polymer ?
#
loop_
_entity_poly.entity_id
_entity_poly.type
_entity_poly.pdbx_seq_one_letter_code
_entity_poly.pdbx_strand_id
1 'polypeptide(L)'
;MIEKYSEDLASLLKIANEQNNKINLSLILITIKNNDIENLNKIFEFFKENGVEIVNEDVEPENLNSISENVTPFDPSKIDIKMDKLILDSIIKRIKNNELEFEAAFQRKAGLWGVFQKSQLIESILLKIPLPAFYFDATDDDKWLIIDGLQRISTIKEFVVEDKLKLKGLEFMTDLEEMKFSQLPRSLQRRIEETNINAYLINPATPKNVKYNIFKRINTGGLILEAQEIRNALFQGQATKFLTTMSKTEEFLIATDGSIKSDRMLDCEFCLRYVSFTNLLERYNGNMDTFLSEGMEYLQNIDEMELNSILCKFKKNMNISYKVFEKHCFRKVFGDGRRRPINKAIFEAISVVIFNSSKEQIENYLNCKEIIKDKFKKMCLDYDFQNYLKASDKLSVSSRIKKMYEVFDVNGGIGC
;
A
#
# COMPACT_ATOMS: atom_id res chain seq x y z
N MET A 1 24.63 22.30 -25.57
CA MET A 1 23.95 22.06 -24.28
C MET A 1 24.49 20.85 -23.55
N ILE A 2 24.84 19.76 -24.24
CA ILE A 2 25.60 18.60 -23.70
C ILE A 2 27.00 19.03 -23.25
N GLU A 3 27.61 20.03 -23.89
CA GLU A 3 28.92 20.61 -23.51
C GLU A 3 28.96 21.16 -22.07
N LYS A 4 27.83 21.58 -21.49
CA LYS A 4 27.75 22.07 -20.11
C LYS A 4 27.94 20.98 -19.06
N TYR A 5 27.68 19.73 -19.43
CA TYR A 5 27.77 18.55 -18.55
C TYR A 5 28.81 17.55 -19.03
N SER A 6 29.72 17.96 -19.95
CA SER A 6 30.67 17.04 -20.60
C SER A 6 31.61 16.32 -19.63
N GLU A 7 32.05 17.00 -18.58
CA GLU A 7 32.95 16.40 -17.56
C GLU A 7 32.18 15.43 -16.65
N ASP A 8 30.95 15.80 -16.25
CA ASP A 8 30.09 14.96 -15.40
C ASP A 8 29.63 13.70 -16.16
N LEU A 9 29.25 13.85 -17.43
CA LEU A 9 28.86 12.73 -18.30
C LEU A 9 30.04 11.80 -18.60
N ALA A 10 31.25 12.33 -18.82
CA ALA A 10 32.44 11.52 -19.02
C ALA A 10 32.82 10.72 -17.77
N SER A 11 32.68 11.32 -16.57
CA SER A 11 32.92 10.64 -15.30
C SER A 11 31.89 9.54 -15.03
N LEU A 12 30.63 9.80 -15.33
CA LEU A 12 29.56 8.82 -15.19
C LEU A 12 29.69 7.65 -16.18
N LEU A 13 30.12 7.91 -17.44
CA LEU A 13 30.44 6.87 -18.41
C LEU A 13 31.57 5.97 -17.95
N LYS A 14 32.62 6.55 -17.35
CA LYS A 14 33.74 5.78 -16.79
C LYS A 14 33.26 4.83 -15.68
N ILE A 15 32.43 5.34 -14.77
CA ILE A 15 31.83 4.52 -13.70
C ILE A 15 30.94 3.42 -14.28
N ALA A 16 30.13 3.73 -15.31
CA ALA A 16 29.30 2.75 -15.97
C ALA A 16 30.10 1.62 -16.63
N ASN A 17 31.20 1.95 -17.30
CA ASN A 17 32.10 0.98 -17.95
C ASN A 17 32.79 0.06 -16.92
N GLU A 18 33.12 0.56 -15.73
CA GLU A 18 33.65 -0.23 -14.60
C GLU A 18 32.58 -1.14 -13.95
N GLN A 19 31.29 -0.87 -14.19
CA GLN A 19 30.12 -1.60 -13.66
C GLN A 19 29.38 -2.40 -14.75
N ASN A 20 30.08 -3.01 -15.68
CA ASN A 20 29.55 -3.82 -16.78
C ASN A 20 28.51 -3.07 -17.65
N ASN A 21 28.79 -1.82 -17.98
CA ASN A 21 27.92 -0.92 -18.74
C ASN A 21 26.54 -0.66 -18.07
N LYS A 22 26.53 -0.58 -16.74
CA LYS A 22 25.34 -0.24 -15.95
C LYS A 22 25.61 0.97 -15.08
N ILE A 23 24.62 1.86 -14.95
CA ILE A 23 24.72 3.03 -14.10
C ILE A 23 23.40 3.24 -13.32
N ASN A 24 23.52 3.61 -12.05
CA ASN A 24 22.36 3.86 -11.21
C ASN A 24 21.74 5.22 -11.53
N LEU A 25 20.39 5.27 -11.69
CA LEU A 25 19.65 6.49 -11.95
C LEU A 25 19.88 7.55 -10.86
N SER A 26 19.92 7.14 -9.59
CA SER A 26 20.19 8.04 -8.47
C SER A 26 21.54 8.75 -8.60
N LEU A 27 22.54 8.05 -9.07
CA LEU A 27 23.89 8.61 -9.29
C LEU A 27 23.88 9.67 -10.40
N ILE A 28 23.13 9.43 -11.49
CA ILE A 28 22.95 10.40 -12.57
C ILE A 28 22.27 11.67 -12.04
N LEU A 29 21.18 11.52 -11.28
CA LEU A 29 20.39 12.64 -10.74
C LEU A 29 21.19 13.47 -9.73
N ILE A 30 21.99 12.83 -8.87
CA ILE A 30 22.81 13.51 -7.86
C ILE A 30 23.95 14.29 -8.52
N THR A 31 24.60 13.69 -9.54
CA THR A 31 25.76 14.29 -10.20
C THR A 31 25.37 15.50 -11.07
N ILE A 32 24.24 15.40 -11.78
CA ILE A 32 23.82 16.44 -12.74
C ILE A 32 23.02 17.58 -12.08
N LYS A 33 22.53 17.42 -10.85
CA LYS A 33 21.82 18.44 -10.04
C LYS A 33 20.75 19.24 -10.79
N ASN A 34 20.09 18.64 -11.78
CA ASN A 34 19.13 19.35 -12.63
C ASN A 34 17.79 18.60 -12.71
N ASN A 35 16.71 19.27 -12.31
CA ASN A 35 15.35 18.74 -12.32
C ASN A 35 14.58 19.05 -13.63
N ASP A 36 15.26 19.47 -14.68
CA ASP A 36 14.63 19.80 -15.96
C ASP A 36 14.43 18.53 -16.80
N ILE A 37 13.16 18.12 -16.93
CA ILE A 37 12.75 16.87 -17.59
C ILE A 37 13.25 16.78 -19.05
N GLU A 38 13.32 17.90 -19.75
CA GLU A 38 13.77 17.91 -21.16
C GLU A 38 15.26 17.61 -21.30
N ASN A 39 16.06 18.01 -20.32
CA ASN A 39 17.49 17.72 -20.28
C ASN A 39 17.77 16.28 -19.81
N LEU A 40 16.96 15.72 -18.92
CA LEU A 40 17.08 14.33 -18.48
C LEU A 40 16.87 13.34 -19.62
N ASN A 41 15.89 13.57 -20.49
CA ASN A 41 15.64 12.70 -21.64
C ASN A 41 16.86 12.65 -22.60
N LYS A 42 17.51 13.77 -22.84
CA LYS A 42 18.73 13.83 -23.67
C LYS A 42 19.92 13.11 -23.02
N ILE A 43 20.02 13.16 -21.70
CA ILE A 43 21.04 12.45 -20.93
C ILE A 43 20.81 10.93 -20.98
N PHE A 44 19.55 10.50 -20.89
CA PHE A 44 19.18 9.09 -21.03
C PHE A 44 19.46 8.57 -22.46
N GLU A 45 19.17 9.36 -23.50
CA GLU A 45 19.53 9.03 -24.87
C GLU A 45 21.06 8.90 -25.03
N PHE A 46 21.82 9.81 -24.45
CA PHE A 46 23.28 9.75 -24.47
C PHE A 46 23.82 8.46 -23.85
N PHE A 47 23.33 8.02 -22.69
CA PHE A 47 23.76 6.74 -22.09
C PHE A 47 23.33 5.55 -22.94
N LYS A 48 22.15 5.57 -23.50
CA LYS A 48 21.63 4.52 -24.38
C LYS A 48 22.46 4.40 -25.68
N GLU A 49 22.83 5.52 -26.28
CA GLU A 49 23.72 5.56 -27.49
C GLU A 49 25.12 5.03 -27.19
N ASN A 50 25.60 5.18 -25.96
CA ASN A 50 26.89 4.64 -25.51
C ASN A 50 26.78 3.21 -24.95
N GLY A 51 25.66 2.52 -25.13
CA GLY A 51 25.46 1.14 -24.72
C GLY A 51 25.41 0.93 -23.20
N VAL A 52 25.07 1.97 -22.43
CA VAL A 52 24.98 1.91 -20.98
C VAL A 52 23.51 1.71 -20.57
N GLU A 53 23.27 0.68 -19.77
CA GLU A 53 21.96 0.40 -19.16
C GLU A 53 21.82 1.21 -17.88
N ILE A 54 20.75 2.03 -17.80
CA ILE A 54 20.43 2.79 -16.60
C ILE A 54 19.61 1.89 -15.68
N VAL A 55 20.14 1.60 -14.48
CA VAL A 55 19.49 0.77 -13.45
C VAL A 55 19.04 1.62 -12.27
N ASN A 56 17.92 1.26 -11.68
CA ASN A 56 17.36 1.95 -10.52
C ASN A 56 17.44 1.01 -9.30
N GLU A 57 18.52 1.06 -8.53
CA GLU A 57 18.75 0.16 -7.40
C GLU A 57 18.11 0.61 -6.07
N ASP A 58 17.66 1.86 -5.98
CA ASP A 58 17.20 2.47 -4.73
C ASP A 58 15.66 2.50 -4.55
N VAL A 59 14.91 2.00 -5.54
CA VAL A 59 13.45 1.84 -5.43
C VAL A 59 13.14 0.37 -5.56
N GLU A 60 12.57 -0.24 -4.52
CA GLU A 60 12.01 -1.59 -4.65
C GLU A 60 11.08 -1.63 -5.87
N PRO A 61 11.26 -2.57 -6.82
CA PRO A 61 10.63 -2.52 -8.14
C PRO A 61 9.11 -2.76 -8.13
N GLU A 62 8.48 -2.86 -6.98
CA GLU A 62 7.03 -3.12 -6.88
C GLU A 62 6.16 -1.97 -7.43
N ASN A 63 6.70 -0.76 -7.64
CA ASN A 63 5.90 0.40 -8.06
C ASN A 63 6.05 0.87 -9.51
N LEU A 64 6.99 0.34 -10.29
CA LEU A 64 7.25 0.83 -11.67
C LEU A 64 6.74 -0.10 -12.79
N ASN A 65 6.52 -1.38 -12.54
CA ASN A 65 6.01 -2.31 -13.55
C ASN A 65 4.47 -2.42 -13.60
N SER A 66 3.74 -1.63 -12.82
CA SER A 66 2.27 -1.59 -12.89
C SER A 66 1.70 -0.66 -13.97
N ILE A 67 2.55 -0.08 -14.84
CA ILE A 67 2.11 0.88 -15.86
C ILE A 67 1.98 0.25 -17.26
N SER A 68 2.42 -0.97 -17.48
CA SER A 68 2.23 -1.62 -18.79
C SER A 68 1.59 -3.00 -18.68
N GLU A 69 0.44 -3.10 -19.32
CA GLU A 69 -0.20 -4.29 -19.85
C GLU A 69 -1.03 -5.16 -18.92
N ASN A 70 -2.31 -5.16 -19.21
CA ASN A 70 -3.46 -5.92 -18.72
C ASN A 70 -4.31 -5.29 -17.61
N VAL A 71 -4.47 -3.96 -17.63
CA VAL A 71 -5.72 -3.39 -17.14
C VAL A 71 -6.77 -3.80 -18.16
N THR A 72 -7.66 -4.75 -17.84
CA THR A 72 -8.92 -4.85 -18.59
C THR A 72 -9.47 -3.43 -18.63
N PRO A 73 -9.64 -2.84 -19.84
CA PRO A 73 -10.08 -1.46 -19.92
C PRO A 73 -11.40 -1.35 -19.19
N PHE A 74 -11.40 -0.64 -18.04
CA PHE A 74 -12.68 -0.35 -17.42
C PHE A 74 -13.44 0.58 -18.36
N ASP A 75 -14.72 0.36 -18.45
CA ASP A 75 -15.60 1.21 -19.27
C ASP A 75 -15.64 2.62 -18.64
N PRO A 76 -15.05 3.64 -19.29
CA PRO A 76 -15.03 5.00 -18.75
C PRO A 76 -16.44 5.57 -18.52
N SER A 77 -17.47 5.04 -19.21
CA SER A 77 -18.86 5.43 -19.03
C SER A 77 -19.43 5.03 -17.65
N LYS A 78 -18.78 4.12 -16.95
CA LYS A 78 -19.16 3.69 -15.60
C LYS A 78 -18.54 4.54 -14.49
N ILE A 79 -17.73 5.54 -14.83
CA ILE A 79 -17.21 6.51 -13.88
C ILE A 79 -18.28 7.55 -13.61
N ASP A 80 -18.86 7.52 -12.42
CA ASP A 80 -19.82 8.52 -11.99
C ASP A 80 -19.21 9.33 -10.83
N ILE A 81 -18.47 10.37 -11.21
CA ILE A 81 -17.88 11.34 -10.29
C ILE A 81 -18.48 12.70 -10.59
N LYS A 82 -19.22 13.24 -9.63
CA LYS A 82 -19.81 14.57 -9.73
C LYS A 82 -18.97 15.59 -8.96
N MET A 83 -18.58 16.66 -9.62
CA MET A 83 -18.05 17.83 -8.92
C MET A 83 -19.22 18.67 -8.40
N ASP A 84 -19.21 18.94 -7.11
CA ASP A 84 -20.22 19.77 -6.46
C ASP A 84 -19.57 20.89 -5.63
N LYS A 85 -20.25 22.02 -5.53
CA LYS A 85 -19.86 23.10 -4.61
C LYS A 85 -20.72 22.98 -3.35
N LEU A 86 -20.11 22.56 -2.28
CA LEU A 86 -20.76 22.40 -1.00
C LEU A 86 -20.45 23.58 -0.08
N ILE A 87 -21.40 23.98 0.72
CA ILE A 87 -21.20 24.93 1.81
C ILE A 87 -20.64 24.16 3.01
N LEU A 88 -19.63 24.70 3.68
CA LEU A 88 -18.97 24.02 4.78
C LEU A 88 -19.95 23.66 5.93
N ASP A 89 -21.01 24.44 6.13
CA ASP A 89 -22.09 24.12 7.08
C ASP A 89 -22.77 22.76 6.77
N SER A 90 -22.90 22.38 5.51
CA SER A 90 -23.44 21.06 5.15
C SER A 90 -22.54 19.92 5.62
N ILE A 91 -21.23 20.09 5.53
CA ILE A 91 -20.25 19.12 6.03
C ILE A 91 -20.24 19.12 7.57
N ILE A 92 -20.32 20.28 8.20
CA ILE A 92 -20.43 20.42 9.67
C ILE A 92 -21.66 19.67 10.19
N LYS A 93 -22.80 19.77 9.50
CA LYS A 93 -24.03 19.03 9.85
C LYS A 93 -23.84 17.52 9.72
N ARG A 94 -23.22 17.06 8.62
CA ARG A 94 -22.88 15.63 8.44
C ARG A 94 -21.94 15.12 9.53
N ILE A 95 -20.96 15.93 9.96
CA ILE A 95 -20.10 15.59 11.12
C ILE A 95 -20.93 15.42 12.40
N LYS A 96 -21.81 16.38 12.68
CA LYS A 96 -22.66 16.36 13.89
C LYS A 96 -23.59 15.16 13.94
N ASN A 97 -24.08 14.72 12.79
CA ASN A 97 -25.00 13.58 12.66
C ASN A 97 -24.27 12.23 12.52
N ASN A 98 -22.93 12.19 12.57
CA ASN A 98 -22.12 11.00 12.31
C ASN A 98 -22.31 10.39 10.89
N GLU A 99 -22.64 11.23 9.91
CA GLU A 99 -22.82 10.86 8.50
C GLU A 99 -21.47 10.90 7.70
N LEU A 100 -20.35 11.15 8.37
CA LEU A 100 -18.99 11.05 7.78
C LEU A 100 -18.18 9.98 8.50
N GLU A 101 -17.55 9.09 7.73
CA GLU A 101 -16.67 8.04 8.26
C GLU A 101 -15.27 8.63 8.52
N PHE A 102 -14.93 8.76 9.81
CA PHE A 102 -13.61 9.20 10.28
C PHE A 102 -12.70 8.03 10.68
N GLU A 103 -13.30 6.88 11.01
CA GLU A 103 -12.62 5.72 11.55
C GLU A 103 -12.37 4.62 10.51
N ALA A 104 -12.46 4.98 9.22
CA ALA A 104 -12.05 4.01 8.22
C ALA A 104 -10.65 3.50 8.58
N ALA A 105 -10.53 2.19 8.64
CA ALA A 105 -9.38 1.47 9.18
C ALA A 105 -8.03 1.83 8.53
N PHE A 106 -8.04 2.59 7.43
CA PHE A 106 -6.87 3.11 6.70
C PHE A 106 -6.50 4.53 7.10
N GLN A 107 -7.36 5.22 7.85
CA GLN A 107 -7.07 6.59 8.25
C GLN A 107 -6.09 6.55 9.42
N ARG A 108 -4.83 6.85 9.11
CA ARG A 108 -3.86 7.20 10.14
C ARG A 108 -4.51 8.16 11.09
N LYS A 109 -4.33 7.93 12.39
CA LYS A 109 -4.90 8.70 13.50
C LYS A 109 -5.22 10.13 13.07
N ALA A 110 -6.50 10.49 13.08
CA ALA A 110 -6.92 11.87 13.00
C ALA A 110 -6.03 12.64 13.96
N GLY A 111 -5.25 13.66 13.48
CA GLY A 111 -4.33 14.38 14.35
C GLY A 111 -2.85 14.34 13.97
N LEU A 112 -2.52 13.95 12.71
CA LEU A 112 -1.14 14.10 12.20
C LEU A 112 -0.73 15.58 12.05
N TRP A 113 -1.70 16.48 11.84
CA TRP A 113 -1.43 17.91 11.81
C TRP A 113 -1.24 18.45 13.22
N GLY A 114 -0.15 19.16 13.42
CA GLY A 114 0.06 19.94 14.64
C GLY A 114 -0.90 21.13 14.75
N VAL A 115 -0.97 21.73 15.92
CA VAL A 115 -1.86 22.88 16.19
C VAL A 115 -1.64 24.02 15.19
N PHE A 116 -0.40 24.28 14.79
CA PHE A 116 -0.06 25.34 13.82
C PHE A 116 -0.67 25.10 12.45
N GLN A 117 -0.52 23.88 11.89
CA GLN A 117 -1.09 23.53 10.59
C GLN A 117 -2.63 23.59 10.59
N LYS A 118 -3.25 23.15 11.68
CA LYS A 118 -4.70 23.25 11.89
C LYS A 118 -5.15 24.71 11.92
N SER A 119 -4.41 25.56 12.64
CA SER A 119 -4.71 27.00 12.77
C SER A 119 -4.56 27.72 11.44
N GLN A 120 -3.51 27.42 10.66
CA GLN A 120 -3.32 27.96 9.31
C GLN A 120 -4.46 27.57 8.35
N LEU A 121 -5.02 26.36 8.48
CA LEU A 121 -6.21 26.00 7.71
C LEU A 121 -7.41 26.91 8.06
N ILE A 122 -7.67 27.11 9.34
CA ILE A 122 -8.79 27.97 9.80
C ILE A 122 -8.55 29.41 9.35
N GLU A 123 -7.33 29.93 9.47
CA GLU A 123 -6.95 31.25 8.96
C GLU A 123 -7.17 31.37 7.45
N SER A 124 -6.78 30.34 6.67
CA SER A 124 -7.02 30.30 5.22
C SER A 124 -8.51 30.38 4.88
N ILE A 125 -9.36 29.68 5.64
CA ILE A 125 -10.82 29.75 5.47
C ILE A 125 -11.32 31.18 5.78
N LEU A 126 -10.86 31.78 6.86
CA LEU A 126 -11.24 33.13 7.26
C LEU A 126 -10.77 34.20 6.25
N LEU A 127 -9.61 33.99 5.64
CA LEU A 127 -9.06 34.86 4.58
C LEU A 127 -9.68 34.57 3.19
N LYS A 128 -10.59 33.60 3.09
CA LYS A 128 -11.21 33.15 1.83
C LYS A 128 -10.21 32.62 0.81
N ILE A 129 -9.09 32.07 1.26
CA ILE A 129 -8.12 31.40 0.39
C ILE A 129 -8.76 30.10 -0.10
N PRO A 130 -8.77 29.81 -1.42
CA PRO A 130 -9.33 28.59 -1.95
C PRO A 130 -8.65 27.35 -1.36
N LEU A 131 -9.45 26.42 -0.82
CA LEU A 131 -8.95 25.15 -0.34
C LEU A 131 -8.81 24.14 -1.49
N PRO A 132 -7.83 23.22 -1.43
CA PRO A 132 -7.80 22.08 -2.32
C PRO A 132 -9.12 21.30 -2.25
N ALA A 133 -9.54 20.71 -3.37
CA ALA A 133 -10.79 19.97 -3.43
C ALA A 133 -10.83 18.81 -2.42
N PHE A 134 -12.02 18.48 -1.98
CA PHE A 134 -12.32 17.32 -1.14
C PHE A 134 -12.83 16.18 -2.00
N TYR A 135 -12.59 14.95 -1.60
CA TYR A 135 -13.09 13.77 -2.29
C TYR A 135 -13.83 12.87 -1.30
N PHE A 136 -15.06 12.50 -1.66
CA PHE A 136 -15.92 11.65 -0.85
C PHE A 136 -16.42 10.47 -1.69
N ASP A 137 -16.46 9.27 -1.12
CA ASP A 137 -17.32 8.20 -1.62
C ASP A 137 -18.71 8.39 -1.00
N ALA A 138 -19.66 8.77 -1.84
CA ALA A 138 -21.05 9.01 -1.49
C ALA A 138 -21.94 7.85 -1.95
N THR A 139 -21.39 6.63 -1.99
CA THR A 139 -22.15 5.42 -2.37
C THR A 139 -23.25 5.09 -1.38
N ASP A 140 -23.01 5.37 -0.11
CA ASP A 140 -23.98 5.30 0.96
C ASP A 140 -24.40 6.74 1.32
N ASP A 141 -25.65 7.08 1.05
CA ASP A 141 -26.18 8.41 1.33
C ASP A 141 -26.20 8.74 2.82
N ASP A 142 -26.33 7.71 3.67
CA ASP A 142 -26.37 7.86 5.12
C ASP A 142 -24.96 8.08 5.70
N LYS A 143 -23.91 7.60 5.00
CA LYS A 143 -22.54 7.67 5.53
C LYS A 143 -21.48 7.79 4.43
N TRP A 144 -21.01 9.01 4.23
CA TRP A 144 -19.94 9.28 3.26
C TRP A 144 -18.56 8.90 3.80
N LEU A 145 -17.77 8.25 2.97
CA LEU A 145 -16.36 7.97 3.26
C LEU A 145 -15.47 9.11 2.74
N ILE A 146 -14.63 9.66 3.61
CA ILE A 146 -13.66 10.69 3.21
C ILE A 146 -12.50 10.00 2.47
N ILE A 147 -12.26 10.34 1.19
CA ILE A 147 -11.16 9.80 0.38
C ILE A 147 -9.93 10.71 0.49
N ASP A 148 -10.12 12.00 0.28
CA ASP A 148 -9.10 13.02 0.50
C ASP A 148 -9.66 14.21 1.25
N GLY A 149 -8.81 14.84 2.05
CA GLY A 149 -9.18 15.97 2.90
C GLY A 149 -9.42 15.61 4.36
N LEU A 150 -9.11 14.37 4.82
CA LEU A 150 -9.34 13.94 6.20
C LEU A 150 -8.76 14.91 7.23
N GLN A 151 -7.51 15.34 7.10
CA GLN A 151 -6.88 16.24 8.07
C GLN A 151 -7.61 17.58 8.14
N ARG A 152 -8.07 18.08 6.98
CA ARG A 152 -8.87 19.30 6.87
C ARG A 152 -10.24 19.13 7.54
N ILE A 153 -10.94 18.03 7.25
CA ILE A 153 -12.25 17.72 7.87
C ILE A 153 -12.10 17.49 9.38
N SER A 154 -11.06 16.76 9.81
CA SER A 154 -10.75 16.54 11.23
C SER A 154 -10.47 17.86 11.96
N THR A 155 -9.77 18.81 11.32
CA THR A 155 -9.53 20.13 11.87
C THR A 155 -10.83 20.93 12.04
N ILE A 156 -11.71 20.89 11.03
CA ILE A 156 -13.03 21.52 11.09
C ILE A 156 -13.87 20.89 12.22
N LYS A 157 -13.85 19.57 12.35
CA LYS A 157 -14.51 18.87 13.46
C LYS A 157 -14.00 19.34 14.81
N GLU A 158 -12.68 19.33 15.02
CA GLU A 158 -12.06 19.71 16.29
C GLU A 158 -12.30 21.19 16.64
N PHE A 159 -12.28 22.07 15.63
CA PHE A 159 -12.48 23.51 15.85
C PHE A 159 -13.94 23.89 15.98
N VAL A 160 -14.80 23.50 15.03
CA VAL A 160 -16.18 23.99 14.93
C VAL A 160 -17.17 23.12 15.72
N VAL A 161 -17.01 21.78 15.70
CA VAL A 161 -17.97 20.87 16.29
C VAL A 161 -17.64 20.56 17.75
N GLU A 162 -16.37 20.28 18.01
CA GLU A 162 -15.90 19.90 19.35
C GLU A 162 -15.46 21.11 20.20
N ASP A 163 -15.21 22.25 19.57
CA ASP A 163 -14.72 23.48 20.22
C ASP A 163 -13.47 23.27 21.10
N LYS A 164 -12.56 22.38 20.64
CA LYS A 164 -11.36 22.01 21.39
C LYS A 164 -10.11 22.73 20.93
N LEU A 165 -9.97 22.93 19.61
CA LEU A 165 -8.81 23.58 19.03
C LEU A 165 -8.74 25.07 19.43
N LYS A 166 -7.60 25.51 19.93
CA LYS A 166 -7.24 26.92 20.09
C LYS A 166 -6.31 27.33 18.96
N LEU A 167 -6.57 28.42 18.31
CA LEU A 167 -5.75 28.95 17.22
C LEU A 167 -4.38 29.35 17.72
N LYS A 168 -3.31 28.96 17.01
CA LYS A 168 -1.92 29.29 17.35
C LYS A 168 -1.07 29.50 16.11
N GLY A 169 -0.21 30.50 16.16
CA GLY A 169 0.73 30.82 15.09
C GLY A 169 0.04 31.33 13.84
N LEU A 170 -0.93 32.22 14.03
CA LEU A 170 -1.61 32.92 12.95
C LEU A 170 -0.68 33.96 12.33
N GLU A 171 -0.66 34.04 11.00
CA GLU A 171 0.21 34.97 10.27
C GLU A 171 -0.43 36.35 10.06
N PHE A 172 -1.73 36.36 9.80
CA PHE A 172 -2.47 37.58 9.43
C PHE A 172 -3.52 38.01 10.45
N MET A 173 -4.16 37.06 11.12
CA MET A 173 -5.27 37.32 12.05
C MET A 173 -4.83 37.12 13.51
N THR A 174 -3.72 37.76 13.90
CA THR A 174 -3.08 37.59 15.21
C THR A 174 -4.01 37.91 16.38
N ASP A 175 -5.01 38.79 16.19
CA ASP A 175 -6.02 39.11 17.19
C ASP A 175 -6.90 37.90 17.58
N LEU A 176 -6.85 36.80 16.80
CA LEU A 176 -7.60 35.58 17.08
C LEU A 176 -6.74 34.51 17.78
N GLU A 177 -5.49 34.81 18.13
CA GLU A 177 -4.62 33.87 18.86
C GLU A 177 -5.30 33.37 20.14
N GLU A 178 -5.10 32.10 20.47
CA GLU A 178 -5.66 31.37 21.61
C GLU A 178 -7.21 31.30 21.64
N MET A 179 -7.91 31.80 20.61
CA MET A 179 -9.38 31.71 20.54
C MET A 179 -9.84 30.36 20.05
N LYS A 180 -10.97 29.91 20.58
CA LYS A 180 -11.78 28.80 20.10
C LYS A 180 -12.87 29.31 19.17
N PHE A 181 -13.56 28.37 18.45
CA PHE A 181 -14.66 28.76 17.58
C PHE A 181 -15.78 29.54 18.27
N SER A 182 -16.19 29.09 19.47
CA SER A 182 -17.23 29.76 20.26
C SER A 182 -16.87 31.19 20.70
N GLN A 183 -15.59 31.48 20.74
CA GLN A 183 -15.08 32.81 21.16
C GLN A 183 -14.93 33.78 19.99
N LEU A 184 -15.01 33.30 18.75
CA LEU A 184 -14.94 34.14 17.56
C LEU A 184 -16.18 35.06 17.47
N PRO A 185 -16.04 36.29 16.94
CA PRO A 185 -17.18 37.11 16.55
C PRO A 185 -18.13 36.38 15.64
N ARG A 186 -19.44 36.54 15.80
CA ARG A 186 -20.44 35.81 14.98
C ARG A 186 -20.27 36.00 13.47
N SER A 187 -19.74 37.13 13.04
CA SER A 187 -19.41 37.39 11.63
C SER A 187 -18.34 36.45 11.09
N LEU A 188 -17.33 36.10 11.92
CA LEU A 188 -16.26 35.17 11.53
C LEU A 188 -16.73 33.72 11.62
N GLN A 189 -17.55 33.36 12.62
CA GLN A 189 -18.20 32.05 12.68
C GLN A 189 -19.01 31.79 11.39
N ARG A 190 -19.89 32.76 11.02
CA ARG A 190 -20.65 32.68 9.77
C ARG A 190 -19.76 32.56 8.54
N ARG A 191 -18.63 33.29 8.50
CA ARG A 191 -17.70 33.21 7.37
C ARG A 191 -17.16 31.79 7.17
N ILE A 192 -16.88 31.09 8.26
CA ILE A 192 -16.48 29.67 8.21
C ILE A 192 -17.65 28.81 7.72
N GLU A 193 -18.82 28.95 8.33
CA GLU A 193 -20.03 28.17 8.03
C GLU A 193 -20.44 28.31 6.54
N GLU A 194 -20.37 29.53 5.98
CA GLU A 194 -20.78 29.89 4.62
C GLU A 194 -19.66 29.66 3.57
N THR A 195 -18.49 29.19 3.96
CA THR A 195 -17.38 28.96 3.03
C THR A 195 -17.75 27.86 2.03
N ASN A 196 -17.60 28.16 0.73
CA ASN A 196 -17.77 27.19 -0.33
C ASN A 196 -16.51 26.33 -0.47
N ILE A 197 -16.69 25.03 -0.56
CA ILE A 197 -15.65 24.04 -0.85
C ILE A 197 -15.99 23.30 -2.14
N ASN A 198 -14.96 22.97 -2.91
CA ASN A 198 -15.10 22.05 -4.05
C ASN A 198 -15.04 20.63 -3.55
N ALA A 199 -16.05 19.83 -3.86
CA ALA A 199 -16.13 18.43 -3.49
C ALA A 199 -16.33 17.57 -4.74
N TYR A 200 -15.60 16.47 -4.83
CA TYR A 200 -15.85 15.43 -5.82
C TYR A 200 -16.55 14.26 -5.10
N LEU A 201 -17.76 13.95 -5.55
CA LEU A 201 -18.59 12.87 -5.01
C LEU A 201 -18.51 11.67 -5.94
N ILE A 202 -18.04 10.54 -5.45
CA ILE A 202 -18.05 9.27 -6.18
C ILE A 202 -19.37 8.58 -5.87
N ASN A 203 -20.17 8.38 -6.88
CA ASN A 203 -21.53 7.86 -6.76
C ASN A 203 -21.58 6.30 -6.80
N PRO A 204 -22.73 5.69 -6.40
CA PRO A 204 -22.91 4.25 -6.33
C PRO A 204 -22.62 3.49 -7.63
N ALA A 205 -22.88 4.11 -8.79
CA ALA A 205 -22.68 3.49 -10.10
C ALA A 205 -21.21 3.17 -10.43
N THR A 206 -20.25 3.78 -9.72
CA THR A 206 -18.81 3.57 -9.97
C THR A 206 -18.35 2.21 -9.40
N PRO A 207 -17.84 1.28 -10.24
CA PRO A 207 -17.35 -0.03 -9.78
C PRO A 207 -16.19 0.08 -8.77
N LYS A 208 -16.08 -0.88 -7.85
CA LYS A 208 -15.07 -0.86 -6.77
C LYS A 208 -13.63 -0.83 -7.28
N ASN A 209 -13.31 -1.56 -8.35
CA ASN A 209 -12.00 -1.55 -8.98
C ASN A 209 -11.64 -0.17 -9.58
N VAL A 210 -12.64 0.54 -10.10
CA VAL A 210 -12.48 1.90 -10.59
C VAL A 210 -12.25 2.87 -9.42
N LYS A 211 -13.04 2.73 -8.35
CA LYS A 211 -12.85 3.51 -7.11
C LYS A 211 -11.45 3.33 -6.55
N TYR A 212 -10.95 2.09 -6.51
CA TYR A 212 -9.59 1.78 -6.07
C TYR A 212 -8.54 2.58 -6.87
N ASN A 213 -8.64 2.56 -8.20
CA ASN A 213 -7.71 3.30 -9.06
C ASN A 213 -7.82 4.82 -8.90
N ILE A 214 -9.04 5.34 -8.69
CA ILE A 214 -9.28 6.75 -8.40
C ILE A 214 -8.62 7.13 -7.08
N PHE A 215 -8.83 6.37 -6.02
CA PHE A 215 -8.24 6.59 -4.70
C PHE A 215 -6.70 6.59 -4.76
N LYS A 216 -6.13 5.61 -5.49
CA LYS A 216 -4.68 5.51 -5.70
C LYS A 216 -4.10 6.76 -6.38
N ARG A 217 -4.85 7.35 -7.32
CA ARG A 217 -4.40 8.54 -8.10
C ARG A 217 -4.63 9.87 -7.38
N ILE A 218 -5.72 10.02 -6.66
CA ILE A 218 -6.06 11.27 -5.96
C ILE A 218 -5.11 11.51 -4.79
N ASN A 219 -4.67 10.46 -4.14
CA ASN A 219 -3.88 10.51 -2.91
C ASN A 219 -2.40 10.89 -3.14
N THR A 220 -2.12 11.73 -4.14
CA THR A 220 -0.76 12.15 -4.53
C THR A 220 -0.29 13.43 -3.80
N GLY A 221 -1.18 14.16 -3.13
CA GLY A 221 -0.89 15.48 -2.52
C GLY A 221 -0.57 15.47 -1.03
N GLY A 222 -0.52 14.30 -0.37
CA GLY A 222 -0.27 14.18 1.07
C GLY A 222 0.49 12.91 1.41
N LEU A 223 0.24 12.33 2.58
CA LEU A 223 0.76 11.01 2.93
C LEU A 223 0.04 9.95 2.08
N ILE A 224 0.73 9.45 1.07
CA ILE A 224 0.23 8.45 0.12
C ILE A 224 -0.31 7.22 0.88
N LEU A 225 -1.55 6.82 0.63
CA LEU A 225 -2.13 5.59 1.17
C LEU A 225 -1.47 4.36 0.52
N GLU A 226 -1.20 3.35 1.33
CA GLU A 226 -0.78 2.05 0.81
C GLU A 226 -1.97 1.30 0.20
N ALA A 227 -1.66 0.38 -0.71
CA ALA A 227 -2.69 -0.38 -1.42
C ALA A 227 -3.68 -1.09 -0.47
N GLN A 228 -3.21 -1.61 0.67
CA GLN A 228 -4.07 -2.28 1.63
C GLN A 228 -4.94 -1.31 2.43
N GLU A 229 -4.44 -0.12 2.72
CA GLU A 229 -5.24 0.94 3.35
C GLU A 229 -6.44 1.30 2.46
N ILE A 230 -6.21 1.42 1.14
CA ILE A 230 -7.29 1.68 0.16
C ILE A 230 -8.29 0.51 0.11
N ARG A 231 -7.81 -0.75 0.07
CA ARG A 231 -8.72 -1.92 0.07
C ARG A 231 -9.58 -1.98 1.32
N ASN A 232 -8.97 -1.74 2.49
CA ASN A 232 -9.73 -1.73 3.74
C ASN A 232 -10.83 -0.67 3.76
N ALA A 233 -10.60 0.47 3.10
CA ALA A 233 -11.60 1.51 2.92
C ALA A 233 -12.79 1.05 2.09
N LEU A 234 -12.49 0.44 0.94
CA LEU A 234 -13.49 0.05 -0.04
C LEU A 234 -14.30 -1.20 0.35
N PHE A 235 -13.73 -2.05 1.21
CA PHE A 235 -14.30 -3.34 1.61
C PHE A 235 -14.50 -3.40 3.13
N GLN A 236 -15.12 -2.35 3.70
CA GLN A 236 -15.45 -2.32 5.13
C GLN A 236 -16.41 -3.45 5.52
N GLY A 237 -16.28 -3.91 6.76
CA GLY A 237 -17.18 -4.93 7.31
C GLY A 237 -16.50 -6.27 7.58
N GLN A 238 -17.04 -7.38 7.05
CA GLN A 238 -16.61 -8.74 7.36
C GLN A 238 -15.14 -8.99 6.98
N ALA A 239 -14.75 -8.65 5.76
CA ALA A 239 -13.40 -8.89 5.25
C ALA A 239 -12.32 -8.20 6.10
N THR A 240 -12.48 -6.91 6.39
CA THR A 240 -11.51 -6.14 7.19
C THR A 240 -11.41 -6.64 8.63
N LYS A 241 -12.54 -6.97 9.26
CA LYS A 241 -12.58 -7.54 10.61
C LYS A 241 -11.86 -8.90 10.65
N PHE A 242 -12.11 -9.73 9.66
CA PHE A 242 -11.51 -11.05 9.55
C PHE A 242 -9.99 -10.97 9.36
N LEU A 243 -9.49 -10.14 8.45
CA LEU A 243 -8.05 -9.94 8.26
C LEU A 243 -7.36 -9.39 9.51
N THR A 244 -8.01 -8.47 10.23
CA THR A 244 -7.52 -7.96 11.52
C THR A 244 -7.45 -9.07 12.57
N THR A 245 -8.40 -10.01 12.56
CA THR A 245 -8.37 -11.18 13.45
C THR A 245 -7.22 -12.11 13.07
N MET A 246 -7.05 -12.40 11.78
CA MET A 246 -5.94 -13.24 11.29
C MET A 246 -4.57 -12.67 11.68
N SER A 247 -4.37 -11.35 11.49
CA SER A 247 -3.07 -10.70 11.75
C SER A 247 -2.67 -10.69 13.23
N LYS A 248 -3.63 -10.89 14.13
CA LYS A 248 -3.40 -10.96 15.59
C LYS A 248 -3.26 -12.37 16.14
N THR A 249 -3.34 -13.38 15.27
CA THR A 249 -3.16 -14.78 15.73
C THR A 249 -1.74 -15.03 16.20
N GLU A 250 -1.60 -15.81 17.27
CA GLU A 250 -0.30 -16.13 17.87
C GLU A 250 0.62 -16.83 16.85
N GLU A 251 0.06 -17.73 16.07
CA GLU A 251 0.79 -18.49 15.04
C GLU A 251 1.37 -17.58 13.96
N PHE A 252 0.65 -16.54 13.55
CA PHE A 252 1.17 -15.56 12.58
C PHE A 252 2.25 -14.69 13.20
N LEU A 253 2.05 -14.22 14.42
CA LEU A 253 3.04 -13.40 15.14
C LEU A 253 4.34 -14.19 15.38
N ILE A 254 4.26 -15.46 15.75
CA ILE A 254 5.43 -16.33 15.92
C ILE A 254 6.13 -16.57 14.58
N ALA A 255 5.40 -16.96 13.52
CA ALA A 255 5.97 -17.24 12.20
C ALA A 255 6.65 -16.02 11.57
N THR A 256 6.15 -14.84 11.85
CA THR A 256 6.70 -13.55 11.36
C THR A 256 7.61 -12.87 12.37
N ASP A 257 7.72 -13.43 13.62
CA ASP A 257 8.47 -12.86 14.73
C ASP A 257 8.08 -11.38 15.00
N GLY A 258 6.80 -11.06 14.88
CA GLY A 258 6.28 -9.72 15.05
C GLY A 258 6.92 -8.65 14.15
N SER A 259 7.64 -9.07 13.09
CA SER A 259 8.43 -8.15 12.25
C SER A 259 7.57 -7.36 11.24
N ILE A 260 6.32 -7.75 11.04
CA ILE A 260 5.41 -7.07 10.11
C ILE A 260 4.69 -5.97 10.87
N LYS A 261 4.90 -4.73 10.44
CA LYS A 261 4.30 -3.56 11.07
C LYS A 261 2.82 -3.44 10.72
N SER A 262 1.99 -3.09 11.70
CA SER A 262 0.55 -2.87 11.54
C SER A 262 0.17 -1.43 11.23
N ASP A 263 1.12 -0.50 11.34
CA ASP A 263 0.90 0.95 11.20
C ASP A 263 0.36 1.37 9.82
N ARG A 264 0.59 0.54 8.79
CA ARG A 264 0.10 0.73 7.41
C ARG A 264 -0.67 -0.49 6.90
N MET A 265 -1.22 -1.30 7.80
CA MET A 265 -1.98 -2.52 7.48
C MET A 265 -1.19 -3.56 6.67
N LEU A 266 0.13 -3.54 6.76
CA LEU A 266 0.97 -4.52 6.07
C LEU A 266 0.70 -5.94 6.59
N ASP A 267 0.42 -6.09 7.88
CA ASP A 267 0.00 -7.34 8.50
C ASP A 267 -1.29 -7.89 7.89
N CYS A 268 -2.29 -7.04 7.69
CA CYS A 268 -3.54 -7.39 7.00
C CYS A 268 -3.30 -7.75 5.52
N GLU A 269 -2.37 -7.06 4.84
CA GLU A 269 -2.01 -7.41 3.46
C GLU A 269 -1.41 -8.82 3.36
N PHE A 270 -0.53 -9.21 4.27
CA PHE A 270 0.00 -10.57 4.32
C PHE A 270 -1.11 -11.61 4.52
N CYS A 271 -2.05 -11.35 5.43
CA CYS A 271 -3.22 -12.23 5.63
C CYS A 271 -4.08 -12.32 4.36
N LEU A 272 -4.31 -11.19 3.68
CA LEU A 272 -5.06 -11.17 2.43
C LEU A 272 -4.33 -11.94 1.32
N ARG A 273 -3.00 -11.77 1.20
CA ARG A 273 -2.18 -12.55 0.26
C ARG A 273 -2.32 -14.05 0.53
N TYR A 274 -2.28 -14.47 1.80
CA TYR A 274 -2.54 -15.87 2.14
C TYR A 274 -3.89 -16.33 1.60
N VAL A 275 -4.97 -15.61 1.93
CA VAL A 275 -6.33 -15.99 1.48
C VAL A 275 -6.42 -16.05 -0.05
N SER A 276 -5.95 -15.01 -0.74
CA SER A 276 -6.03 -14.94 -2.20
C SER A 276 -5.23 -16.06 -2.87
N PHE A 277 -3.99 -16.29 -2.46
CA PHE A 277 -3.13 -17.30 -3.08
C PHE A 277 -3.53 -18.74 -2.76
N THR A 278 -4.17 -18.98 -1.61
CA THR A 278 -4.60 -20.34 -1.24
C THR A 278 -6.00 -20.71 -1.75
N ASN A 279 -6.86 -19.73 -2.02
CA ASN A 279 -8.24 -20.02 -2.42
C ASN A 279 -8.59 -19.54 -3.84
N LEU A 280 -7.84 -18.58 -4.41
CA LEU A 280 -8.18 -17.94 -5.68
C LEU A 280 -7.04 -17.95 -6.72
N LEU A 281 -5.95 -18.69 -6.48
CA LEU A 281 -4.74 -18.66 -7.32
C LEU A 281 -5.01 -18.82 -8.82
N GLU A 282 -5.98 -19.65 -9.19
CA GLU A 282 -6.37 -19.89 -10.59
C GLU A 282 -6.86 -18.61 -11.29
N ARG A 283 -7.40 -17.64 -10.54
CA ARG A 283 -7.87 -16.36 -11.05
C ARG A 283 -6.75 -15.34 -11.27
N TYR A 284 -5.52 -15.66 -10.83
CA TYR A 284 -4.42 -14.73 -10.95
C TYR A 284 -4.04 -14.47 -12.42
N ASN A 285 -4.19 -13.23 -12.86
CA ASN A 285 -3.95 -12.80 -14.24
C ASN A 285 -2.66 -12.00 -14.44
N GLY A 286 -1.88 -11.77 -13.37
CA GLY A 286 -0.66 -10.94 -13.39
C GLY A 286 -0.83 -9.55 -12.75
N ASN A 287 -2.06 -9.17 -12.37
CA ASN A 287 -2.32 -7.91 -11.67
C ASN A 287 -2.60 -8.18 -10.18
N MET A 288 -1.62 -7.88 -9.33
CA MET A 288 -1.71 -8.13 -7.89
C MET A 288 -2.80 -7.29 -7.21
N ASP A 289 -2.97 -6.03 -7.63
CA ASP A 289 -3.96 -5.13 -7.01
C ASP A 289 -5.39 -5.61 -7.27
N THR A 290 -5.69 -6.02 -8.50
CA THR A 290 -6.99 -6.62 -8.85
C THR A 290 -7.21 -7.92 -8.10
N PHE A 291 -6.21 -8.81 -8.09
CA PHE A 291 -6.30 -10.10 -7.44
C PHE A 291 -6.54 -10.02 -5.92
N LEU A 292 -5.86 -9.10 -5.24
CA LEU A 292 -6.08 -8.88 -3.81
C LEU A 292 -7.44 -8.20 -3.55
N SER A 293 -7.94 -7.38 -4.47
CA SER A 293 -9.29 -6.82 -4.36
C SER A 293 -10.37 -7.89 -4.53
N GLU A 294 -10.18 -8.86 -5.43
CA GLU A 294 -11.02 -10.06 -5.55
C GLU A 294 -10.98 -10.92 -4.27
N GLY A 295 -9.83 -10.99 -3.59
CA GLY A 295 -9.69 -11.63 -2.29
C GLY A 295 -10.52 -10.95 -1.19
N MET A 296 -10.59 -9.61 -1.21
CA MET A 296 -11.48 -8.86 -0.30
C MET A 296 -12.96 -9.14 -0.60
N GLU A 297 -13.35 -9.18 -1.88
CA GLU A 297 -14.71 -9.51 -2.30
C GLU A 297 -15.10 -10.94 -1.88
N TYR A 298 -14.19 -11.89 -2.08
CA TYR A 298 -14.38 -13.26 -1.63
C TYR A 298 -14.66 -13.33 -0.14
N LEU A 299 -13.81 -12.70 0.70
CA LEU A 299 -14.00 -12.65 2.15
C LEU A 299 -15.28 -11.93 2.58
N GLN A 300 -15.79 -11.00 1.79
CA GLN A 300 -17.02 -10.27 2.09
C GLN A 300 -18.28 -11.12 1.86
N ASN A 301 -18.20 -12.15 0.99
CA ASN A 301 -19.36 -12.90 0.51
C ASN A 301 -19.44 -14.33 1.04
N ILE A 302 -18.42 -14.85 1.71
CA ILE A 302 -18.43 -16.19 2.31
C ILE A 302 -19.09 -16.19 3.70
N ASP A 303 -19.58 -17.34 4.12
CA ASP A 303 -20.21 -17.51 5.41
C ASP A 303 -19.21 -17.66 6.57
N GLU A 304 -19.70 -17.64 7.79
CA GLU A 304 -18.90 -17.73 9.00
C GLU A 304 -18.21 -19.11 9.14
N MET A 305 -18.80 -20.17 8.64
CA MET A 305 -18.21 -21.51 8.65
C MET A 305 -16.96 -21.56 7.77
N GLU A 306 -17.04 -20.96 6.59
CA GLU A 306 -15.92 -20.89 5.65
C GLU A 306 -14.80 -19.98 6.19
N LEU A 307 -15.14 -18.83 6.80
CA LEU A 307 -14.17 -17.98 7.49
C LEU A 307 -13.43 -18.73 8.59
N ASN A 308 -14.14 -19.49 9.43
CA ASN A 308 -13.53 -20.29 10.49
C ASN A 308 -12.61 -21.39 9.91
N SER A 309 -13.01 -22.03 8.81
CA SER A 309 -12.17 -23.01 8.11
C SER A 309 -10.87 -22.38 7.59
N ILE A 310 -10.96 -21.20 6.97
CA ILE A 310 -9.78 -20.45 6.50
C ILE A 310 -8.87 -20.10 7.67
N LEU A 311 -9.42 -19.60 8.78
CA LEU A 311 -8.65 -19.25 9.96
C LEU A 311 -7.91 -20.45 10.55
N CYS A 312 -8.55 -21.61 10.66
CA CYS A 312 -7.93 -22.85 11.13
C CYS A 312 -6.78 -23.31 10.21
N LYS A 313 -7.01 -23.27 8.89
CA LYS A 313 -5.99 -23.62 7.90
C LYS A 313 -4.82 -22.62 7.93
N PHE A 314 -5.09 -21.33 8.09
CA PHE A 314 -4.07 -20.30 8.24
C PHE A 314 -3.18 -20.54 9.45
N LYS A 315 -3.76 -20.72 10.63
CA LYS A 315 -3.00 -21.04 11.86
C LYS A 315 -2.12 -22.28 11.69
N LYS A 316 -2.68 -23.34 11.13
CA LYS A 316 -1.93 -24.55 10.84
C LYS A 316 -0.75 -24.29 9.89
N ASN A 317 -0.99 -23.53 8.81
CA ASN A 317 0.03 -23.17 7.82
C ASN A 317 1.19 -22.38 8.46
N MET A 318 0.87 -21.35 9.24
CA MET A 318 1.86 -20.54 9.96
C MET A 318 2.69 -21.38 10.92
N ASN A 319 2.06 -22.27 11.71
CA ASN A 319 2.74 -23.15 12.63
C ASN A 319 3.70 -24.12 11.90
N ILE A 320 3.27 -24.73 10.80
CA ILE A 320 4.12 -25.63 10.00
C ILE A 320 5.28 -24.85 9.38
N SER A 321 5.02 -23.70 8.79
CA SER A 321 6.06 -22.83 8.23
C SER A 321 7.14 -22.50 9.25
N TYR A 322 6.73 -22.13 10.46
CA TYR A 322 7.66 -21.85 11.55
C TYR A 322 8.44 -23.10 12.00
N LYS A 323 7.79 -24.26 12.13
CA LYS A 323 8.47 -25.51 12.50
C LYS A 323 9.52 -25.95 11.49
N VAL A 324 9.32 -25.67 10.21
CA VAL A 324 10.27 -25.99 9.13
C VAL A 324 11.42 -24.98 9.09
N PHE A 325 11.11 -23.66 9.06
CA PHE A 325 12.11 -22.62 8.77
C PHE A 325 12.58 -21.84 10.00
N GLU A 326 11.92 -21.97 11.14
CA GLU A 326 12.25 -21.32 12.42
C GLU A 326 12.44 -19.79 12.24
N LYS A 327 13.52 -19.21 12.76
CA LYS A 327 13.84 -17.78 12.66
C LYS A 327 13.98 -17.24 11.21
N HIS A 328 14.11 -18.13 10.23
CA HIS A 328 14.23 -17.79 8.81
C HIS A 328 12.89 -17.91 8.04
N CYS A 329 11.80 -18.15 8.76
CA CYS A 329 10.47 -18.27 8.17
C CYS A 329 10.17 -17.05 7.31
N PHE A 330 9.76 -17.32 6.05
CA PHE A 330 9.42 -16.32 5.03
C PHE A 330 10.54 -15.33 4.64
N ARG A 331 11.81 -15.68 4.88
CA ARG A 331 12.95 -14.80 4.64
C ARG A 331 13.93 -15.40 3.64
N LYS A 332 14.62 -14.55 2.86
CA LYS A 332 15.74 -15.00 2.03
C LYS A 332 16.88 -15.50 2.92
N VAL A 333 17.51 -16.61 2.55
CA VAL A 333 18.64 -17.21 3.28
C VAL A 333 19.85 -17.34 2.37
N PHE A 334 20.91 -16.58 2.66
CA PHE A 334 22.13 -16.58 1.83
C PHE A 334 23.34 -17.28 2.50
N GLY A 335 23.17 -17.77 3.72
CA GLY A 335 24.24 -18.46 4.47
C GLY A 335 25.26 -17.54 5.14
N ASP A 336 25.08 -16.22 5.07
CA ASP A 336 25.94 -15.19 5.71
C ASP A 336 25.57 -14.93 7.19
N GLY A 337 24.66 -15.71 7.75
CA GLY A 337 24.17 -15.57 9.12
C GLY A 337 23.26 -14.38 9.39
N ARG A 338 23.10 -13.47 8.40
CA ARG A 338 22.25 -12.28 8.53
C ARG A 338 20.78 -12.62 8.39
N ARG A 339 19.97 -12.09 9.28
CA ARG A 339 18.52 -12.20 9.21
C ARG A 339 17.97 -11.16 8.25
N ARG A 340 17.30 -11.61 7.19
CA ARG A 340 16.68 -10.74 6.17
C ARG A 340 15.26 -10.35 6.57
N PRO A 341 14.68 -9.27 6.01
CA PRO A 341 13.27 -8.95 6.18
C PRO A 341 12.37 -10.06 5.60
N ILE A 342 11.13 -10.11 6.05
CA ILE A 342 10.12 -11.02 5.49
C ILE A 342 9.85 -10.60 4.05
N ASN A 343 9.77 -11.59 3.16
CA ASN A 343 9.53 -11.39 1.74
C ASN A 343 8.13 -11.89 1.37
N LYS A 344 7.31 -11.03 0.78
CA LYS A 344 5.92 -11.32 0.39
C LYS A 344 5.84 -12.52 -0.56
N ALA A 345 6.70 -12.57 -1.57
CA ALA A 345 6.68 -13.64 -2.59
C ALA A 345 7.07 -15.02 -2.01
N ILE A 346 8.01 -15.05 -1.05
CA ILE A 346 8.35 -16.28 -0.32
C ILE A 346 7.21 -16.70 0.59
N PHE A 347 6.57 -15.75 1.28
CA PHE A 347 5.40 -16.02 2.11
C PHE A 347 4.27 -16.66 1.29
N GLU A 348 3.95 -16.10 0.12
CA GLU A 348 2.95 -16.63 -0.81
C GLU A 348 3.28 -18.06 -1.25
N ALA A 349 4.49 -18.28 -1.74
CA ALA A 349 4.90 -19.57 -2.28
C ALA A 349 4.92 -20.69 -1.22
N ILE A 350 5.47 -20.42 -0.02
CA ILE A 350 5.45 -21.38 1.10
C ILE A 350 4.01 -21.66 1.53
N SER A 351 3.19 -20.62 1.65
CA SER A 351 1.78 -20.76 2.05
C SER A 351 0.99 -21.64 1.10
N VAL A 352 1.18 -21.49 -0.22
CA VAL A 352 0.51 -22.31 -1.23
C VAL A 352 0.95 -23.78 -1.14
N VAL A 353 2.25 -24.05 -1.01
CA VAL A 353 2.75 -25.43 -0.92
C VAL A 353 2.17 -26.11 0.31
N ILE A 354 2.28 -25.51 1.49
CA ILE A 354 1.78 -26.13 2.73
C ILE A 354 0.25 -26.27 2.71
N PHE A 355 -0.48 -25.31 2.14
CA PHE A 355 -1.93 -25.37 2.03
C PHE A 355 -2.41 -26.57 1.21
N ASN A 356 -1.73 -26.87 0.11
CA ASN A 356 -2.06 -27.97 -0.81
C ASN A 356 -1.49 -29.32 -0.37
N SER A 357 -0.73 -29.38 0.71
CA SER A 357 -0.07 -30.62 1.15
C SER A 357 -0.99 -31.52 1.98
N SER A 358 -0.89 -32.83 1.76
CA SER A 358 -1.57 -33.85 2.58
C SER A 358 -0.98 -33.90 4.00
N LYS A 359 -1.67 -34.57 4.91
CA LYS A 359 -1.16 -34.80 6.27
C LYS A 359 0.18 -35.55 6.27
N GLU A 360 0.30 -36.55 5.44
CA GLU A 360 1.52 -37.38 5.28
C GLU A 360 2.69 -36.54 4.75
N GLN A 361 2.44 -35.71 3.74
CA GLN A 361 3.46 -34.78 3.24
C GLN A 361 3.93 -33.81 4.32
N ILE A 362 3.01 -33.27 5.13
CA ILE A 362 3.36 -32.35 6.22
C ILE A 362 4.22 -33.05 7.27
N GLU A 363 3.92 -34.30 7.64
CA GLU A 363 4.75 -35.09 8.56
C GLU A 363 6.16 -35.29 7.99
N ASN A 364 6.23 -35.61 6.70
CA ASN A 364 7.51 -35.75 6.00
C ASN A 364 8.32 -34.43 5.98
N TYR A 365 7.66 -33.28 5.76
CA TYR A 365 8.33 -31.97 5.82
C TYR A 365 8.93 -31.68 7.21
N LEU A 366 8.24 -32.04 8.28
CA LEU A 366 8.72 -31.86 9.64
C LEU A 366 9.90 -32.79 9.98
N ASN A 367 9.89 -34.01 9.46
CA ASN A 367 10.98 -34.98 9.64
C ASN A 367 12.22 -34.59 8.83
N CYS A 368 12.03 -34.05 7.63
CA CYS A 368 13.10 -33.72 6.67
C CYS A 368 13.42 -32.21 6.62
N LYS A 369 13.11 -31.45 7.67
CA LYS A 369 13.22 -30.00 7.70
C LYS A 369 14.62 -29.47 7.35
N GLU A 370 15.69 -30.18 7.74
CA GLU A 370 17.05 -29.73 7.43
C GLU A 370 17.37 -29.85 5.94
N ILE A 371 16.86 -30.89 5.27
CA ILE A 371 16.98 -31.04 3.81
C ILE A 371 16.22 -29.92 3.10
N ILE A 372 15.01 -29.59 3.57
CA ILE A 372 14.21 -28.48 3.04
C ILE A 372 14.95 -27.16 3.20
N LYS A 373 15.52 -26.90 4.39
CA LYS A 373 16.31 -25.66 4.64
C LYS A 373 17.50 -25.55 3.71
N ASP A 374 18.24 -26.65 3.47
CA ASP A 374 19.39 -26.65 2.57
C ASP A 374 18.99 -26.43 1.11
N LYS A 375 17.93 -27.09 0.63
CA LYS A 375 17.38 -26.86 -0.70
C LYS A 375 16.90 -25.41 -0.85
N PHE A 376 16.19 -24.86 0.14
CA PHE A 376 15.71 -23.50 0.15
C PHE A 376 16.86 -22.48 0.12
N LYS A 377 17.92 -22.71 0.91
CA LYS A 377 19.11 -21.88 0.88
C LYS A 377 19.77 -21.86 -0.49
N LYS A 378 19.94 -23.02 -1.14
CA LYS A 378 20.46 -23.12 -2.52
C LYS A 378 19.58 -22.38 -3.49
N MET A 379 18.26 -22.51 -3.40
CA MET A 379 17.30 -21.80 -4.23
C MET A 379 17.37 -20.28 -4.02
N CYS A 380 17.58 -19.80 -2.80
CA CYS A 380 17.75 -18.36 -2.54
C CYS A 380 19.01 -17.76 -3.22
N LEU A 381 20.01 -18.58 -3.56
CA LEU A 381 21.20 -18.17 -4.30
C LEU A 381 21.03 -18.23 -5.82
N ASP A 382 19.97 -18.89 -6.30
CA ASP A 382 19.64 -19.02 -7.73
C ASP A 382 19.19 -17.65 -8.28
N TYR A 383 19.85 -17.21 -9.35
CA TYR A 383 19.61 -15.89 -9.97
C TYR A 383 18.18 -15.77 -10.52
N ASP A 384 17.66 -16.83 -11.17
CA ASP A 384 16.32 -16.81 -11.75
C ASP A 384 15.26 -16.73 -10.66
N PHE A 385 15.46 -17.48 -9.55
CA PHE A 385 14.54 -17.40 -8.43
C PHE A 385 14.51 -16.01 -7.80
N GLN A 386 15.68 -15.36 -7.67
CA GLN A 386 15.73 -13.98 -7.16
C GLN A 386 14.95 -13.00 -8.06
N ASN A 387 15.00 -13.19 -9.37
CA ASN A 387 14.21 -12.38 -10.32
C ASN A 387 12.71 -12.67 -10.20
N TYR A 388 12.31 -13.93 -10.06
CA TYR A 388 10.90 -14.27 -9.81
C TYR A 388 10.35 -13.71 -8.49
N LEU A 389 11.21 -13.44 -7.50
CA LEU A 389 10.80 -12.80 -6.25
C LEU A 389 10.59 -11.28 -6.39
N LYS A 390 11.14 -10.64 -7.42
CA LYS A 390 11.02 -9.19 -7.66
C LYS A 390 9.79 -8.81 -8.49
N ALA A 391 9.24 -9.75 -9.25
CA ALA A 391 8.16 -9.49 -10.19
C ALA A 391 6.84 -10.13 -9.73
N SER A 392 5.73 -9.53 -10.14
CA SER A 392 4.38 -10.00 -9.84
C SER A 392 3.59 -10.39 -11.10
N ASP A 393 4.24 -10.54 -12.25
CA ASP A 393 3.60 -11.09 -13.45
C ASP A 393 3.25 -12.58 -13.26
N LYS A 394 2.34 -13.08 -14.11
CA LYS A 394 1.83 -14.46 -13.99
C LYS A 394 2.93 -15.52 -14.09
N LEU A 395 3.93 -15.31 -14.95
CA LEU A 395 5.04 -16.24 -15.14
C LEU A 395 5.92 -16.30 -13.89
N SER A 396 6.30 -15.14 -13.35
CA SER A 396 7.13 -15.05 -12.14
C SER A 396 6.45 -15.70 -10.94
N VAL A 397 5.14 -15.43 -10.76
CA VAL A 397 4.34 -16.03 -9.68
C VAL A 397 4.29 -17.57 -9.82
N SER A 398 3.95 -18.08 -11.00
CA SER A 398 3.88 -19.54 -11.22
C SER A 398 5.24 -20.22 -11.08
N SER A 399 6.31 -19.57 -11.56
CA SER A 399 7.68 -20.11 -11.48
C SER A 399 8.19 -20.19 -10.04
N ARG A 400 7.98 -19.14 -9.20
CA ARG A 400 8.41 -19.18 -7.80
C ARG A 400 7.63 -20.21 -6.98
N ILE A 401 6.34 -20.40 -7.26
CA ILE A 401 5.54 -21.43 -6.61
C ILE A 401 6.05 -22.82 -7.03
N LYS A 402 6.29 -23.05 -8.32
CA LYS A 402 6.84 -24.32 -8.83
C LYS A 402 8.19 -24.65 -8.18
N LYS A 403 9.12 -23.69 -8.17
CA LYS A 403 10.42 -23.88 -7.51
C LYS A 403 10.27 -24.16 -6.01
N MET A 404 9.26 -23.58 -5.36
CA MET A 404 9.00 -23.88 -3.95
C MET A 404 8.49 -25.33 -3.76
N TYR A 405 7.66 -25.87 -4.65
CA TYR A 405 7.31 -27.29 -4.63
C TYR A 405 8.53 -28.19 -4.75
N GLU A 406 9.52 -27.83 -5.60
CA GLU A 406 10.78 -28.59 -5.76
C GLU A 406 11.62 -28.59 -4.45
N VAL A 407 11.57 -27.50 -3.67
CA VAL A 407 12.22 -27.43 -2.35
C VAL A 407 11.56 -28.39 -1.36
N PHE A 408 10.23 -28.46 -1.37
CA PHE A 408 9.46 -29.33 -0.48
C PHE A 408 9.34 -30.79 -0.96
N ASP A 409 9.76 -31.10 -2.18
CA ASP A 409 9.84 -32.47 -2.67
C ASP A 409 11.02 -33.19 -2.01
N VAL A 410 10.76 -33.89 -0.93
CA VAL A 410 11.76 -34.68 -0.17
C VAL A 410 11.70 -36.19 -0.46
N ASN A 411 10.82 -36.61 -1.38
CA ASN A 411 10.63 -38.04 -1.73
C ASN A 411 11.78 -38.64 -2.56
N GLY A 412 12.78 -37.86 -3.01
CA GLY A 412 13.94 -38.31 -3.76
C GLY A 412 15.18 -38.68 -2.94
N GLY A 413 15.13 -38.60 -1.61
CA GLY A 413 16.26 -38.90 -0.71
C GLY A 413 15.97 -40.15 0.14
N ILE A 414 16.67 -41.22 -0.14
CA ILE A 414 16.70 -42.41 0.70
C ILE A 414 17.20 -42.01 2.10
N GLY A 415 16.32 -42.12 3.11
CA GLY A 415 16.64 -42.05 4.53
C GLY A 415 16.77 -40.63 5.10
N CYS A 416 15.65 -40.11 5.67
CA CYS A 416 15.69 -39.15 6.80
C CYS A 416 15.87 -39.90 8.09
#